data_da08aca43cd468d53b756fe2b7ed213e
#
_entry.id   da08aca43cd468d53b756fe2b7ed213e
#
_cell.length_a   1.000
_cell.length_b   1.000
_cell.length_c   1.000
_cell.angle_alpha   90.00
_cell.angle_beta   90.00
_cell.angle_gamma   90.00
#
_symmetry.space_group_name_H-M   'P 1'
#
loop_
_entity.id
_entity.type
_entity.pdbx_description
1 polymer ?
#
loop_
_entity_poly.entity_id
_entity_poly.type
_entity_poly.pdbx_seq_one_letter_code
_entity_poly.pdbx_strand_id
1 'polypeptide(L)'
;MLKQSLLIAAATAGLFHLAPTNALAQATPAAQAAAAAPAPTPNDYADGKAWLCRPGRNDACTVDLTTTVIAADGKLTRETWTPDPNASIDCFYVYPTVSTDPNPNSDMNADPAELNVVRQQFARFGSKCRPYAPLYRQVTLAGLRRSMAGGGRAVLDRGLGYDDVRDAWRYYLEHDNQGRGVVVVGHSQGSYVLAELLRQEIDGKPVQARLVSAILLGTTIAVPKDKDVGGAFKNIPICRAASRTGCVIVYASFRSTLAPPANTLFGKVDDPNMVAACTNPAALGGNGSGELRAYLDKVGRTITSTAGPKPWVVPEQPIDTPWVSVPGLLTARCATNEHATYLEVIVHGNPADPRIDEITGDVGGATPLASWGLHLIDVNLAMGNLVDLVGQQARAYAAKKR
;
A
#
# COMPACT_ATOMS: atom_id res chain seq x y z
N MET A 1 33.70 -5.50 -62.17
CA MET A 1 33.18 -5.66 -63.56
C MET A 1 31.81 -5.09 -63.60
N LEU A 2 31.68 -3.88 -64.13
CA LEU A 2 30.91 -3.50 -65.35
C LEU A 2 29.40 -3.66 -65.16
N LYS A 3 28.54 -2.70 -65.47
CA LYS A 3 28.60 -1.46 -66.28
C LYS A 3 27.40 -0.53 -65.88
N GLN A 4 27.66 0.75 -66.00
CA GLN A 4 26.68 1.83 -66.11
C GLN A 4 25.82 1.71 -67.36
N SER A 5 24.61 2.25 -67.34
CA SER A 5 24.02 2.86 -68.56
C SER A 5 23.11 4.02 -68.18
N LEU A 6 23.53 5.17 -68.62
CA LEU A 6 22.81 6.44 -68.69
C LEU A 6 21.82 6.37 -69.86
N LEU A 7 20.64 6.95 -69.76
CA LEU A 7 19.83 7.38 -70.94
C LEU A 7 19.19 8.72 -70.66
N ILE A 8 19.48 9.65 -71.49
CA ILE A 8 18.96 11.04 -71.60
C ILE A 8 17.79 11.02 -72.57
N ALA A 9 16.71 11.73 -72.28
CA ALA A 9 15.78 12.25 -73.32
C ALA A 9 14.90 13.36 -72.64
N ALA A 10 15.12 14.52 -72.94
CA ALA A 10 14.59 15.44 -73.95
C ALA A 10 13.30 16.12 -73.51
N ALA A 11 13.43 17.45 -73.35
CA ALA A 11 12.41 18.41 -72.97
C ALA A 11 11.42 18.67 -74.15
N THR A 12 10.11 18.82 -73.78
CA THR A 12 9.18 19.54 -74.67
C THR A 12 8.42 20.55 -73.79
N ALA A 13 8.56 21.81 -74.15
CA ALA A 13 7.85 22.94 -73.56
C ALA A 13 6.42 22.96 -74.06
N GLY A 14 5.45 22.92 -73.13
CA GLY A 14 4.04 23.19 -73.42
C GLY A 14 3.59 24.40 -72.58
N LEU A 15 3.33 25.51 -73.29
CA LEU A 15 2.69 26.69 -72.72
C LEU A 15 1.23 26.34 -72.37
N PHE A 16 0.88 26.41 -71.11
CA PHE A 16 -0.53 26.41 -70.67
C PHE A 16 -0.84 27.70 -69.93
N HIS A 17 -1.90 28.33 -70.40
CA HIS A 17 -2.48 29.59 -69.89
C HIS A 17 -2.95 29.44 -68.44
N LEU A 18 -2.52 30.35 -67.57
CA LEU A 18 -3.00 30.48 -66.20
C LEU A 18 -4.37 31.23 -66.23
N ALA A 19 -5.42 30.51 -65.84
CA ALA A 19 -6.66 31.14 -65.40
C ALA A 19 -6.61 31.29 -63.84
N PRO A 20 -7.08 32.42 -63.29
CA PRO A 20 -7.07 32.60 -61.83
C PRO A 20 -8.23 31.79 -61.21
N THR A 21 -7.93 30.74 -60.48
CA THR A 21 -8.90 30.07 -59.63
C THR A 21 -8.96 30.78 -58.26
N ASN A 22 -10.10 31.44 -58.01
CA ASN A 22 -10.46 31.92 -56.69
C ASN A 22 -10.53 30.73 -55.70
N ALA A 23 -9.51 30.54 -54.89
CA ALA A 23 -9.55 29.65 -53.76
C ALA A 23 -10.40 30.25 -52.66
N LEU A 24 -11.66 29.85 -52.53
CA LEU A 24 -12.45 30.06 -51.33
C LEU A 24 -11.74 29.33 -50.17
N ALA A 25 -11.12 30.10 -49.30
CA ALA A 25 -10.60 29.55 -48.03
C ALA A 25 -11.78 28.97 -47.23
N GLN A 26 -11.88 27.65 -47.20
CA GLN A 26 -12.74 26.95 -46.23
C GLN A 26 -12.17 27.20 -44.84
N ALA A 27 -12.90 27.98 -44.03
CA ALA A 27 -12.65 28.15 -42.61
C ALA A 27 -12.80 26.75 -41.95
N THR A 28 -11.71 26.20 -41.45
CA THR A 28 -11.73 25.03 -40.53
C THR A 28 -12.61 25.40 -39.33
N PRO A 29 -13.58 24.55 -38.96
CA PRO A 29 -14.33 24.75 -37.73
C PRO A 29 -13.36 24.80 -36.56
N ALA A 30 -13.39 25.89 -35.78
CA ALA A 30 -12.68 25.96 -34.51
C ALA A 30 -13.11 24.76 -33.67
N ALA A 31 -12.14 23.92 -33.26
CA ALA A 31 -12.38 22.83 -32.32
C ALA A 31 -13.04 23.47 -31.08
N GLN A 32 -14.30 23.18 -30.85
CA GLN A 32 -14.96 23.52 -29.60
C GLN A 32 -14.16 22.84 -28.49
N ALA A 33 -13.51 23.64 -27.64
CA ALA A 33 -12.92 23.15 -26.42
C ALA A 33 -14.02 22.42 -25.64
N ALA A 34 -13.87 21.12 -25.47
CA ALA A 34 -14.78 20.34 -24.64
C ALA A 34 -14.84 21.03 -23.26
N ALA A 35 -16.03 21.40 -22.82
CA ALA A 35 -16.23 21.98 -21.51
C ALA A 35 -15.61 21.00 -20.48
N ALA A 36 -14.73 21.51 -19.61
CA ALA A 36 -14.14 20.70 -18.55
C ALA A 36 -15.28 20.07 -17.73
N ALA A 37 -15.18 18.78 -17.46
CA ALA A 37 -16.15 18.11 -16.60
C ALA A 37 -16.24 18.85 -15.26
N PRO A 38 -17.45 18.98 -14.67
CA PRO A 38 -17.59 19.67 -13.38
C PRO A 38 -16.71 18.96 -12.34
N ALA A 39 -16.10 19.78 -11.45
CA ALA A 39 -15.27 19.25 -10.36
C ALA A 39 -16.09 18.27 -9.51
N PRO A 40 -15.49 17.14 -9.08
CA PRO A 40 -16.18 16.18 -8.23
C PRO A 40 -16.70 16.84 -6.95
N THR A 41 -17.91 16.49 -6.52
CA THR A 41 -18.44 16.96 -5.24
C THR A 41 -17.59 16.43 -4.09
N PRO A 42 -17.14 17.26 -3.14
CA PRO A 42 -16.48 16.83 -1.93
C PRO A 42 -17.37 15.88 -1.10
N ASN A 43 -16.75 14.92 -0.40
CA ASN A 43 -17.47 14.03 0.51
C ASN A 43 -17.75 14.73 1.85
N ASP A 44 -18.85 14.35 2.49
CA ASP A 44 -19.18 14.81 3.84
C ASP A 44 -18.61 13.82 4.91
N TYR A 45 -17.49 14.15 5.51
CA TYR A 45 -16.88 13.37 6.59
C TYR A 45 -17.49 13.64 7.97
N ALA A 46 -18.49 14.52 8.09
CA ALA A 46 -19.36 14.58 9.26
C ALA A 46 -20.33 13.39 9.27
N ASP A 47 -20.73 12.86 8.09
CA ASP A 47 -21.52 11.64 8.00
C ASP A 47 -20.67 10.44 8.47
N GLY A 48 -21.18 9.76 9.51
CA GLY A 48 -20.56 8.53 9.99
C GLY A 48 -20.42 7.43 8.94
N LYS A 49 -21.22 7.43 7.89
CA LYS A 49 -21.14 6.46 6.77
C LYS A 49 -19.89 6.63 5.93
N ALA A 50 -19.26 7.81 5.92
CA ALA A 50 -17.99 8.06 5.25
C ALA A 50 -16.77 7.43 5.96
N TRP A 51 -17.00 6.64 7.01
CA TRP A 51 -15.94 6.00 7.79
C TRP A 51 -16.18 4.50 7.93
N LEU A 52 -15.19 3.70 7.58
CA LEU A 52 -15.12 2.26 7.87
C LEU A 52 -14.85 1.99 9.34
N CYS A 53 -14.01 2.85 9.98
CA CYS A 53 -13.73 2.81 11.40
C CYS A 53 -13.75 4.21 11.98
N ARG A 54 -14.45 4.39 13.11
CA ARG A 54 -14.42 5.59 13.95
C ARG A 54 -14.73 5.20 15.39
N PRO A 55 -13.97 5.69 16.41
CA PRO A 55 -14.16 5.29 17.80
C PRO A 55 -15.59 5.47 18.30
N GLY A 56 -16.01 4.57 19.19
CA GLY A 56 -17.35 4.61 19.81
C GLY A 56 -18.47 3.97 18.97
N ARG A 57 -18.14 3.32 17.86
CA ARG A 57 -19.10 2.65 16.95
C ARG A 57 -18.85 1.15 16.91
N ASN A 58 -19.91 0.40 16.57
CA ASN A 58 -19.78 -0.98 16.11
C ASN A 58 -19.60 -0.96 14.59
N ASP A 59 -18.37 -1.15 14.12
CA ASP A 59 -17.98 -0.97 12.72
C ASP A 59 -16.92 -1.99 12.29
N ALA A 60 -16.24 -1.76 11.14
CA ALA A 60 -15.27 -2.69 10.57
C ALA A 60 -14.05 -2.98 11.47
N CYS A 61 -13.79 -2.13 12.47
CA CYS A 61 -12.72 -2.33 13.45
C CYS A 61 -13.14 -3.11 14.71
N THR A 62 -14.45 -3.39 14.90
CA THR A 62 -14.98 -4.12 16.05
C THR A 62 -15.27 -5.58 15.73
N VAL A 63 -14.32 -6.26 15.11
CA VAL A 63 -14.43 -7.64 14.63
C VAL A 63 -13.65 -8.61 15.52
N ASP A 64 -14.03 -9.90 15.47
CA ASP A 64 -13.26 -10.95 16.16
C ASP A 64 -11.91 -11.16 15.47
N LEU A 65 -10.83 -10.94 16.22
CA LEU A 65 -9.44 -11.14 15.79
C LEU A 65 -8.74 -12.24 16.60
N THR A 66 -9.52 -13.11 17.26
CA THR A 66 -8.99 -14.27 17.95
C THR A 66 -8.20 -15.14 17.00
N THR A 67 -7.06 -15.63 17.47
CA THR A 67 -6.05 -16.31 16.64
C THR A 67 -5.72 -17.67 17.21
N THR A 68 -5.65 -18.69 16.37
CA THR A 68 -4.99 -19.95 16.72
C THR A 68 -3.50 -19.81 16.45
N VAL A 69 -2.70 -19.94 17.50
CA VAL A 69 -1.24 -19.99 17.41
C VAL A 69 -0.83 -21.45 17.29
N ILE A 70 -0.06 -21.76 16.24
CA ILE A 70 0.42 -23.11 15.93
C ILE A 70 1.92 -23.15 16.20
N ALA A 71 2.31 -23.81 17.28
CA ALA A 71 3.71 -24.00 17.64
C ALA A 71 4.42 -24.99 16.69
N ALA A 72 5.76 -25.01 16.69
CA ALA A 72 6.56 -25.90 15.83
C ALA A 72 6.31 -27.39 16.09
N ASP A 73 5.87 -27.77 17.29
CA ASP A 73 5.45 -29.14 17.63
C ASP A 73 4.00 -29.47 17.19
N GLY A 74 3.32 -28.54 16.51
CA GLY A 74 1.93 -28.69 16.06
C GLY A 74 0.88 -28.42 17.13
N LYS A 75 1.28 -28.04 18.35
CA LYS A 75 0.35 -27.70 19.43
C LYS A 75 -0.41 -26.43 19.08
N LEU A 76 -1.74 -26.49 19.19
CA LEU A 76 -2.63 -25.34 19.01
C LEU A 76 -2.90 -24.65 20.34
N THR A 77 -2.76 -23.32 20.36
CA THR A 77 -3.17 -22.49 21.50
C THR A 77 -4.00 -21.32 20.98
N ARG A 78 -4.84 -20.73 21.87
CA ARG A 78 -5.74 -19.64 21.51
C ARG A 78 -5.19 -18.33 22.05
N GLU A 79 -4.99 -17.35 21.18
CA GLU A 79 -4.67 -15.97 21.52
C GLU A 79 -5.92 -15.12 21.35
N THR A 80 -6.39 -14.49 22.43
CA THR A 80 -7.49 -13.54 22.41
C THR A 80 -6.97 -12.16 22.06
N TRP A 81 -7.76 -11.39 21.31
CA TRP A 81 -7.47 -10.00 21.01
C TRP A 81 -8.55 -9.11 21.62
N THR A 82 -8.15 -7.98 22.19
CA THR A 82 -9.05 -6.96 22.72
C THR A 82 -8.59 -5.56 22.33
N PRO A 83 -9.50 -4.67 21.93
CA PRO A 83 -9.18 -3.27 21.71
C PRO A 83 -8.82 -2.58 23.04
N ASP A 84 -7.99 -1.55 22.99
CA ASP A 84 -7.72 -0.68 24.11
C ASP A 84 -8.63 0.57 24.03
N PRO A 85 -9.71 0.65 24.81
CA PRO A 85 -10.62 1.80 24.78
C PRO A 85 -9.94 3.09 25.29
N ASN A 86 -8.83 2.97 26.04
CA ASN A 86 -8.09 4.06 26.63
C ASN A 86 -6.78 4.38 25.89
N ALA A 87 -6.64 3.89 24.67
CA ALA A 87 -5.44 4.14 23.85
C ALA A 87 -5.10 5.64 23.81
N SER A 88 -3.82 5.97 24.04
CA SER A 88 -3.36 7.36 24.19
C SER A 88 -3.11 8.08 22.88
N ILE A 89 -3.08 7.35 21.77
CA ILE A 89 -2.83 7.85 20.41
C ILE A 89 -3.92 7.37 19.45
N ASP A 90 -3.92 7.92 18.25
CA ASP A 90 -4.82 7.52 17.17
C ASP A 90 -4.05 6.79 16.06
N CYS A 91 -4.74 5.95 15.29
CA CYS A 91 -4.29 5.40 14.03
C CYS A 91 -5.23 5.84 12.91
N PHE A 92 -4.69 6.42 11.84
CA PHE A 92 -5.43 6.85 10.67
C PHE A 92 -5.01 5.99 9.47
N TYR A 93 -5.96 5.22 8.92
CA TYR A 93 -5.67 4.20 7.92
C TYR A 93 -6.25 4.55 6.54
N VAL A 94 -5.41 4.38 5.52
CA VAL A 94 -5.82 4.47 4.11
C VAL A 94 -5.51 3.15 3.43
N TYR A 95 -6.56 2.47 2.97
CA TYR A 95 -6.50 1.11 2.47
C TYR A 95 -6.05 1.03 0.99
N PRO A 96 -5.62 -0.16 0.52
CA PRO A 96 -5.17 -0.37 -0.86
C PRO A 96 -6.34 -0.47 -1.85
N THR A 97 -6.02 -0.66 -3.13
CA THR A 97 -6.98 -1.00 -4.19
C THR A 97 -7.67 -2.33 -3.89
N VAL A 98 -8.93 -2.28 -3.49
CA VAL A 98 -9.75 -3.46 -3.19
C VAL A 98 -11.15 -3.40 -3.80
N SER A 99 -11.68 -2.21 -4.10
CA SER A 99 -13.04 -2.06 -4.62
C SER A 99 -13.27 -2.88 -5.88
N THR A 100 -14.40 -3.56 -5.90
CA THR A 100 -14.90 -4.33 -7.04
C THR A 100 -15.85 -3.54 -7.92
N ASP A 101 -16.05 -2.26 -7.65
CA ASP A 101 -16.85 -1.37 -8.48
C ASP A 101 -16.41 -1.40 -9.95
N PRO A 102 -17.34 -1.33 -10.90
CA PRO A 102 -17.02 -1.42 -12.32
C PRO A 102 -16.38 -0.14 -12.88
N ASN A 103 -16.53 0.98 -12.20
CA ASN A 103 -15.98 2.28 -12.60
C ASN A 103 -14.48 2.38 -12.30
N PRO A 104 -13.74 3.32 -12.90
CA PRO A 104 -12.32 3.53 -12.60
C PRO A 104 -12.04 3.89 -11.15
N ASN A 105 -12.91 4.69 -10.53
CA ASN A 105 -12.90 5.01 -9.11
C ASN A 105 -14.15 4.43 -8.43
N SER A 106 -14.01 4.05 -7.16
CA SER A 106 -15.11 3.56 -6.33
C SER A 106 -16.11 4.67 -6.00
N ASP A 107 -17.27 4.26 -5.55
CA ASP A 107 -18.20 5.15 -4.87
C ASP A 107 -17.85 5.31 -3.37
N MET A 108 -18.75 5.88 -2.57
CA MET A 108 -18.59 6.07 -1.13
C MET A 108 -19.45 5.11 -0.31
N ASN A 109 -19.84 3.95 -0.89
CA ASN A 109 -20.53 2.90 -0.17
C ASN A 109 -19.54 1.82 0.22
N ALA A 110 -19.51 1.48 1.51
CA ALA A 110 -18.68 0.38 2.00
C ALA A 110 -19.25 -0.96 1.53
N ASP A 111 -18.47 -1.72 0.79
CA ASP A 111 -18.82 -3.07 0.37
C ASP A 111 -17.95 -4.15 1.09
N PRO A 112 -18.19 -5.44 0.87
CA PRO A 112 -17.41 -6.50 1.53
C PRO A 112 -15.90 -6.44 1.33
N ALA A 113 -15.41 -5.84 0.25
CA ALA A 113 -13.97 -5.74 -0.01
C ALA A 113 -13.30 -4.71 0.91
N GLU A 114 -13.93 -3.55 1.10
CA GLU A 114 -13.48 -2.54 2.05
C GLU A 114 -13.54 -3.04 3.50
N LEU A 115 -14.62 -3.74 3.87
CA LEU A 115 -14.72 -4.35 5.20
C LEU A 115 -13.66 -5.44 5.43
N ASN A 116 -13.39 -6.27 4.41
CA ASN A 116 -12.37 -7.29 4.49
C ASN A 116 -10.95 -6.70 4.66
N VAL A 117 -10.61 -5.64 3.92
CA VAL A 117 -9.26 -5.07 4.02
C VAL A 117 -8.99 -4.43 5.37
N VAL A 118 -9.97 -3.77 5.98
CA VAL A 118 -9.86 -3.27 7.35
C VAL A 118 -9.56 -4.42 8.33
N ARG A 119 -10.32 -5.51 8.23
CA ARG A 119 -10.14 -6.71 9.05
C ARG A 119 -8.74 -7.32 8.86
N GLN A 120 -8.26 -7.38 7.61
CA GLN A 120 -6.96 -7.96 7.24
C GLN A 120 -5.77 -7.11 7.69
N GLN A 121 -5.88 -5.79 7.61
CA GLN A 121 -4.70 -4.92 7.67
C GLN A 121 -4.74 -3.89 8.80
N PHE A 122 -5.88 -3.61 9.42
CA PHE A 122 -5.97 -2.47 10.31
C PHE A 122 -6.60 -2.73 11.69
N ALA A 123 -7.69 -3.47 11.77
CA ALA A 123 -8.47 -3.59 13.01
C ALA A 123 -7.61 -4.02 14.22
N ARG A 124 -6.55 -4.83 14.03
CA ARG A 124 -5.67 -5.29 15.10
C ARG A 124 -4.88 -4.17 15.78
N PHE A 125 -4.65 -3.04 15.10
CA PHE A 125 -4.02 -1.87 15.70
C PHE A 125 -4.87 -1.25 16.81
N GLY A 126 -6.19 -1.53 16.84
CA GLY A 126 -7.11 -1.08 17.89
C GLY A 126 -6.72 -1.48 19.31
N SER A 127 -5.78 -2.42 19.51
CA SER A 127 -5.18 -2.72 20.81
C SER A 127 -4.13 -1.70 21.28
N LYS A 128 -3.77 -0.71 20.45
CA LYS A 128 -2.73 0.30 20.74
C LYS A 128 -3.15 1.73 20.43
N CYS A 129 -4.15 1.93 19.59
CA CYS A 129 -4.60 3.25 19.14
C CYS A 129 -6.12 3.26 18.88
N ARG A 130 -6.74 4.45 18.94
CA ARG A 130 -8.11 4.63 18.48
C ARG A 130 -8.15 4.59 16.94
N PRO A 131 -8.94 3.71 16.32
CA PRO A 131 -8.90 3.49 14.89
C PRO A 131 -9.77 4.51 14.13
N TYR A 132 -9.21 5.08 13.06
CA TYR A 132 -9.89 5.91 12.06
C TYR A 132 -9.58 5.40 10.66
N ALA A 133 -10.58 5.08 9.87
CA ALA A 133 -10.44 4.63 8.50
C ALA A 133 -11.53 5.28 7.62
N PRO A 134 -11.23 6.37 6.91
CA PRO A 134 -12.19 6.98 6.01
C PRO A 134 -12.44 6.10 4.77
N LEU A 135 -13.65 6.13 4.25
CA LEU A 135 -13.91 5.78 2.86
C LEU A 135 -13.33 6.86 1.95
N TYR A 136 -12.88 6.47 0.78
CA TYR A 136 -12.40 7.39 -0.25
C TYR A 136 -12.58 6.76 -1.63
N ARG A 137 -12.76 7.55 -2.66
CA ARG A 137 -12.96 7.10 -4.04
C ARG A 137 -11.66 6.57 -4.63
N GLN A 138 -11.26 5.39 -4.13
CA GLN A 138 -10.05 4.70 -4.58
C GLN A 138 -10.11 4.33 -6.07
N VAL A 139 -8.95 4.18 -6.70
CA VAL A 139 -8.86 3.46 -7.98
C VAL A 139 -9.29 2.01 -7.74
N THR A 140 -10.26 1.52 -8.52
CA THR A 140 -10.83 0.18 -8.37
C THR A 140 -9.96 -0.90 -9.00
N LEU A 141 -10.22 -2.17 -8.68
CA LEU A 141 -9.59 -3.30 -9.37
C LEU A 141 -9.87 -3.29 -10.88
N ALA A 142 -11.06 -2.84 -11.29
CA ALA A 142 -11.43 -2.68 -12.70
C ALA A 142 -10.58 -1.57 -13.36
N GLY A 143 -10.42 -0.43 -12.71
CA GLY A 143 -9.56 0.67 -13.15
C GLY A 143 -8.09 0.24 -13.27
N LEU A 144 -7.58 -0.44 -12.24
CA LEU A 144 -6.20 -0.95 -12.22
C LEU A 144 -5.93 -1.92 -13.39
N ARG A 145 -6.82 -2.89 -13.62
CA ARG A 145 -6.69 -3.84 -14.73
C ARG A 145 -6.67 -3.15 -16.10
N ARG A 146 -7.56 -2.16 -16.31
CA ARG A 146 -7.58 -1.38 -17.56
C ARG A 146 -6.27 -0.62 -17.78
N SER A 147 -5.74 -0.01 -16.71
CA SER A 147 -4.45 0.70 -16.78
C SER A 147 -3.29 -0.24 -17.15
N MET A 148 -3.25 -1.44 -16.58
CA MET A 148 -2.23 -2.46 -16.85
C MET A 148 -2.37 -3.04 -18.27
N ALA A 149 -3.58 -3.14 -18.81
CA ALA A 149 -3.85 -3.62 -20.17
C ALA A 149 -3.53 -2.59 -21.28
N GLY A 150 -2.89 -1.47 -20.96
CA GLY A 150 -2.47 -0.46 -21.95
C GLY A 150 -3.46 0.70 -22.14
N GLY A 151 -4.51 0.80 -21.32
CA GLY A 151 -5.47 1.92 -21.31
C GLY A 151 -4.89 3.26 -20.83
N GLY A 152 -3.58 3.31 -20.53
CA GLY A 152 -2.87 4.50 -20.09
C GLY A 152 -3.27 4.96 -18.67
N ARG A 153 -2.37 5.73 -18.03
CA ARG A 153 -2.64 6.34 -16.71
C ARG A 153 -3.77 7.38 -16.75
N ALA A 154 -4.13 7.87 -17.93
CA ALA A 154 -5.15 8.90 -18.14
C ALA A 154 -6.58 8.49 -17.76
N VAL A 155 -6.83 7.19 -17.56
CA VAL A 155 -8.15 6.66 -17.17
C VAL A 155 -8.34 6.65 -15.63
N LEU A 156 -7.26 6.86 -14.85
CA LEU A 156 -7.28 6.77 -13.39
C LEU A 156 -7.20 8.17 -12.77
N ASP A 157 -8.28 8.62 -12.15
CA ASP A 157 -8.23 9.83 -11.33
C ASP A 157 -7.67 9.51 -9.94
N ARG A 158 -6.35 9.58 -9.84
CA ARG A 158 -5.65 9.43 -8.55
C ARG A 158 -5.74 10.67 -7.67
N GLY A 159 -6.01 11.82 -8.27
CA GLY A 159 -6.23 13.08 -7.56
C GLY A 159 -7.50 13.01 -6.73
N LEU A 160 -8.56 12.41 -7.26
CA LEU A 160 -9.83 12.26 -6.56
C LEU A 160 -9.66 11.52 -5.22
N GLY A 161 -8.96 10.37 -5.22
CA GLY A 161 -8.70 9.62 -3.99
C GLY A 161 -7.82 10.38 -3.00
N TYR A 162 -6.86 11.17 -3.49
CA TYR A 162 -6.04 12.04 -2.63
C TYR A 162 -6.88 13.16 -2.01
N ASP A 163 -7.71 13.83 -2.79
CA ASP A 163 -8.56 14.92 -2.29
C ASP A 163 -9.50 14.43 -1.21
N ASP A 164 -10.14 13.27 -1.40
CA ASP A 164 -10.99 12.64 -0.40
C ASP A 164 -10.24 12.36 0.91
N VAL A 165 -9.06 11.74 0.84
CA VAL A 165 -8.26 11.42 2.04
C VAL A 165 -7.74 12.69 2.71
N ARG A 166 -7.37 13.73 1.96
CA ARG A 166 -6.99 15.05 2.50
C ARG A 166 -8.15 15.68 3.26
N ASP A 167 -9.36 15.64 2.70
CA ASP A 167 -10.54 16.23 3.32
C ASP A 167 -10.96 15.44 4.57
N ALA A 168 -10.88 14.09 4.53
CA ALA A 168 -11.04 13.25 5.70
C ALA A 168 -10.01 13.55 6.80
N TRP A 169 -8.73 13.73 6.42
CA TRP A 169 -7.65 14.08 7.34
C TRP A 169 -7.88 15.42 8.03
N ARG A 170 -8.30 16.44 7.28
CA ARG A 170 -8.60 17.77 7.83
C ARG A 170 -9.78 17.72 8.77
N TYR A 171 -10.87 17.03 8.38
CA TYR A 171 -12.02 16.81 9.26
C TYR A 171 -11.60 16.11 10.56
N TYR A 172 -10.83 15.02 10.46
CA TYR A 172 -10.32 14.28 11.62
C TYR A 172 -9.49 15.17 12.55
N LEU A 173 -8.59 15.99 12.02
CA LEU A 173 -7.75 16.88 12.84
C LEU A 173 -8.56 17.93 13.58
N GLU A 174 -9.61 18.44 12.95
CA GLU A 174 -10.46 19.51 13.50
C GLU A 174 -11.44 18.99 14.55
N HIS A 175 -12.06 17.82 14.29
CA HIS A 175 -13.20 17.35 15.08
C HIS A 175 -12.87 16.18 16.01
N ASP A 176 -11.95 15.29 15.65
CA ASP A 176 -11.76 14.00 16.30
C ASP A 176 -10.43 13.84 17.05
N ASN A 177 -9.34 14.39 16.51
CA ASN A 177 -7.98 14.12 17.01
C ASN A 177 -7.69 14.72 18.37
N GLN A 178 -8.23 15.90 18.69
CA GLN A 178 -8.06 16.58 20.00
C GLN A 178 -6.59 16.73 20.42
N GLY A 179 -5.67 16.95 19.47
CA GLY A 179 -4.24 17.12 19.74
C GLY A 179 -3.47 15.83 20.11
N ARG A 180 -4.06 14.67 19.94
CA ARG A 180 -3.43 13.37 20.19
C ARG A 180 -2.34 13.07 19.16
N GLY A 181 -1.37 12.24 19.55
CA GLY A 181 -0.43 11.66 18.60
C GLY A 181 -1.13 10.74 17.62
N VAL A 182 -0.65 10.68 16.39
CA VAL A 182 -1.26 9.85 15.33
C VAL A 182 -0.21 9.00 14.62
N VAL A 183 -0.54 7.73 14.41
CA VAL A 183 0.13 6.84 13.46
C VAL A 183 -0.69 6.83 12.18
N VAL A 184 -0.10 7.19 11.04
CA VAL A 184 -0.75 7.00 9.74
C VAL A 184 -0.34 5.65 9.18
N VAL A 185 -1.29 4.86 8.70
CA VAL A 185 -1.06 3.49 8.20
C VAL A 185 -1.60 3.40 6.79
N GLY A 186 -0.79 2.94 5.86
CA GLY A 186 -1.20 2.71 4.48
C GLY A 186 -0.60 1.45 3.88
N HIS A 187 -1.29 0.93 2.87
CA HIS A 187 -0.78 -0.15 2.04
C HIS A 187 -1.06 0.15 0.57
N SER A 188 -0.10 -0.18 -0.33
CA SER A 188 -0.28 -0.05 -1.77
C SER A 188 -0.75 1.35 -2.19
N GLN A 189 -1.90 1.49 -2.85
CA GLN A 189 -2.51 2.77 -3.22
C GLN A 189 -2.64 3.70 -2.00
N GLY A 190 -3.08 3.17 -0.85
CA GLY A 190 -3.20 3.94 0.39
C GLY A 190 -1.86 4.50 0.86
N SER A 191 -0.75 3.76 0.68
CA SER A 191 0.60 4.25 0.98
C SER A 191 1.02 5.39 0.05
N TYR A 192 0.69 5.32 -1.25
CA TYR A 192 0.96 6.42 -2.19
C TYR A 192 0.17 7.69 -1.83
N VAL A 193 -1.11 7.53 -1.49
CA VAL A 193 -1.98 8.64 -1.06
C VAL A 193 -1.45 9.26 0.23
N LEU A 194 -1.07 8.45 1.21
CA LEU A 194 -0.49 8.93 2.47
C LEU A 194 0.89 9.55 2.29
N ALA A 195 1.72 9.05 1.37
CA ALA A 195 3.00 9.69 1.07
C ALA A 195 2.81 11.11 0.52
N GLU A 196 1.77 11.31 -0.32
CA GLU A 196 1.39 12.65 -0.79
C GLU A 196 0.83 13.51 0.34
N LEU A 197 -0.04 12.96 1.19
CA LEU A 197 -0.57 13.65 2.36
C LEU A 197 0.54 14.09 3.32
N LEU A 198 1.52 13.20 3.59
CA LEU A 198 2.68 13.55 4.41
C LEU A 198 3.45 14.74 3.82
N ARG A 199 3.73 14.73 2.50
CA ARG A 199 4.43 15.83 1.83
C ARG A 199 3.66 17.15 1.87
N GLN A 200 2.35 17.09 1.60
CA GLN A 200 1.53 18.27 1.41
C GLN A 200 0.98 18.85 2.73
N GLU A 201 0.65 17.98 3.69
CA GLU A 201 -0.10 18.39 4.88
C GLU A 201 0.71 18.27 6.19
N ILE A 202 1.84 17.53 6.23
CA ILE A 202 2.51 17.19 7.48
C ILE A 202 3.98 17.62 7.51
N ASP A 203 4.76 17.26 6.49
CA ASP A 203 6.23 17.46 6.46
C ASP A 203 6.60 18.94 6.55
N GLY A 204 7.30 19.32 7.60
CA GLY A 204 7.68 20.70 7.91
C GLY A 204 6.56 21.59 8.45
N LYS A 205 5.34 21.04 8.68
CA LYS A 205 4.21 21.81 9.23
C LYS A 205 4.02 21.56 10.73
N PRO A 206 3.34 22.44 11.46
CA PRO A 206 3.13 22.29 12.91
C PRO A 206 2.49 20.96 13.31
N VAL A 207 1.62 20.39 12.46
CA VAL A 207 0.97 19.09 12.70
C VAL A 207 1.97 17.93 12.72
N GLN A 208 3.17 18.07 12.15
CA GLN A 208 4.22 17.06 12.23
C GLN A 208 4.58 16.70 13.68
N ALA A 209 4.43 17.62 14.63
CA ALA A 209 4.64 17.35 16.06
C ALA A 209 3.67 16.31 16.62
N ARG A 210 2.55 16.04 15.94
CA ARG A 210 1.59 14.98 16.30
C ARG A 210 1.92 13.64 15.63
N LEU A 211 2.82 13.59 14.66
CA LEU A 211 3.16 12.34 13.96
C LEU A 211 3.93 11.42 14.91
N VAL A 212 3.32 10.32 15.31
CA VAL A 212 4.00 9.24 16.04
C VAL A 212 4.85 8.43 15.07
N SER A 213 4.25 7.95 13.99
CA SER A 213 4.96 7.36 12.84
C SER A 213 4.05 7.27 11.61
N ALA A 214 4.66 7.05 10.45
CA ALA A 214 3.97 6.67 9.23
C ALA A 214 4.39 5.24 8.85
N ILE A 215 3.42 4.35 8.68
CA ILE A 215 3.61 2.96 8.23
C ILE A 215 3.12 2.91 6.79
N LEU A 216 4.05 2.86 5.82
CA LEU A 216 3.78 2.93 4.38
C LEU A 216 4.27 1.65 3.72
N LEU A 217 3.41 0.65 3.58
CA LEU A 217 3.77 -0.67 3.09
C LEU A 217 3.36 -0.88 1.63
N GLY A 218 4.07 -1.79 0.94
CA GLY A 218 3.79 -2.08 -0.46
C GLY A 218 3.97 -0.86 -1.36
N THR A 219 4.99 -0.03 -1.08
CA THR A 219 5.33 1.17 -1.83
C THR A 219 6.84 1.40 -1.85
N THR A 220 7.29 2.36 -2.65
CA THR A 220 8.69 2.79 -2.71
C THR A 220 8.82 4.20 -2.15
N ILE A 221 9.56 4.36 -1.07
CA ILE A 221 9.94 5.66 -0.51
C ILE A 221 11.44 5.84 -0.76
N ALA A 222 11.78 6.79 -1.60
CA ALA A 222 13.17 7.07 -1.96
C ALA A 222 13.84 7.98 -0.92
N VAL A 223 15.07 7.65 -0.56
CA VAL A 223 15.96 8.48 0.25
C VAL A 223 17.32 8.61 -0.44
N PRO A 224 18.10 9.68 -0.20
CA PRO A 224 19.48 9.73 -0.69
C PRO A 224 20.29 8.56 -0.12
N LYS A 225 21.25 8.04 -0.88
CA LYS A 225 22.17 7.01 -0.39
C LYS A 225 22.81 7.46 0.94
N ASP A 226 22.90 6.53 1.88
CA ASP A 226 23.48 6.74 3.21
C ASP A 226 22.77 7.79 4.09
N LYS A 227 21.52 8.17 3.75
CA LYS A 227 20.68 9.08 4.54
C LYS A 227 19.30 8.50 4.79
N ASP A 228 18.68 8.99 5.86
CA ASP A 228 17.32 8.60 6.24
C ASP A 228 16.28 9.66 5.87
N VAL A 229 16.70 10.82 5.38
CA VAL A 229 15.85 11.97 5.11
C VAL A 229 16.38 12.77 3.93
N GLY A 230 15.55 13.61 3.32
CA GLY A 230 15.94 14.49 2.21
C GLY A 230 15.61 13.91 0.83
N GLY A 231 14.84 12.82 0.78
CA GLY A 231 14.30 12.24 -0.45
C GLY A 231 12.82 12.54 -0.59
N ALA A 232 11.98 11.50 -0.44
CA ALA A 232 10.52 11.63 -0.51
C ALA A 232 9.97 12.64 0.52
N PHE A 233 10.63 12.77 1.67
CA PHE A 233 10.30 13.73 2.72
C PHE A 233 11.52 14.57 3.07
N LYS A 234 11.30 15.87 3.36
CA LYS A 234 12.36 16.81 3.69
C LYS A 234 12.76 16.75 5.17
N ASN A 235 11.81 16.48 6.07
CA ASN A 235 11.99 16.54 7.52
C ASN A 235 11.62 15.24 8.24
N ILE A 236 10.85 14.35 7.62
CA ILE A 236 10.42 13.08 8.22
C ILE A 236 11.42 11.98 7.83
N PRO A 237 12.22 11.47 8.78
CA PRO A 237 13.23 10.45 8.50
C PRO A 237 12.65 9.04 8.48
N ILE A 238 13.44 8.08 8.00
CA ILE A 238 13.17 6.64 8.16
C ILE A 238 13.39 6.23 9.62
N CYS A 239 12.53 5.36 10.15
CA CYS A 239 12.67 4.82 11.51
C CYS A 239 13.86 3.86 11.60
N ARG A 240 14.76 4.10 12.59
CA ARG A 240 15.93 3.25 12.85
C ARG A 240 15.96 2.73 14.29
N ALA A 241 14.92 2.97 15.08
CA ALA A 241 14.78 2.41 16.41
C ALA A 241 13.29 2.27 16.76
N ALA A 242 12.94 1.26 17.53
CA ALA A 242 11.55 0.95 17.88
C ALA A 242 10.88 2.04 18.73
N SER A 243 11.67 2.80 19.51
CA SER A 243 11.17 3.93 20.32
C SER A 243 11.21 5.28 19.57
N ARG A 244 11.73 5.33 18.33
CA ARG A 244 11.77 6.58 17.56
C ARG A 244 10.38 6.98 17.11
N THR A 245 10.02 8.25 17.27
CA THR A 245 8.77 8.83 16.79
C THR A 245 9.03 9.90 15.72
N GLY A 246 8.00 10.25 14.93
CA GLY A 246 8.12 11.23 13.84
C GLY A 246 8.91 10.67 12.65
N CYS A 247 8.78 9.38 12.35
CA CYS A 247 9.55 8.70 11.32
C CYS A 247 8.69 7.73 10.50
N VAL A 248 9.24 7.21 9.40
CA VAL A 248 8.56 6.31 8.46
C VAL A 248 9.05 4.88 8.62
N ILE A 249 8.13 3.94 8.69
CA ILE A 249 8.31 2.49 8.53
C ILE A 249 7.85 2.14 7.13
N VAL A 250 8.72 1.52 6.33
CA VAL A 250 8.43 1.24 4.92
C VAL A 250 9.12 -0.03 4.45
N TYR A 251 8.40 -0.84 3.70
CA TYR A 251 8.91 -1.97 2.92
C TYR A 251 7.90 -2.43 1.87
N ALA A 252 8.40 -3.18 0.90
CA ALA A 252 7.64 -4.12 0.08
C ALA A 252 8.29 -5.49 0.24
N SER A 253 7.52 -6.56 0.43
CA SER A 253 8.05 -7.87 0.76
C SER A 253 8.13 -8.82 -0.44
N PHE A 254 9.20 -9.60 -0.48
CA PHE A 254 9.45 -10.62 -1.49
C PHE A 254 9.95 -11.90 -0.83
N ARG A 255 9.64 -13.04 -1.42
CA ARG A 255 10.20 -14.32 -0.96
C ARG A 255 11.70 -14.36 -1.21
N SER A 256 12.46 -14.97 -0.29
CA SER A 256 13.89 -15.24 -0.51
C SER A 256 14.14 -16.14 -1.74
N THR A 257 13.17 -16.97 -2.10
CA THR A 257 13.21 -17.87 -3.25
C THR A 257 12.75 -17.21 -4.56
N LEU A 258 12.18 -15.99 -4.51
CA LEU A 258 11.70 -15.25 -5.66
C LEU A 258 11.97 -13.74 -5.45
N ALA A 259 13.23 -13.36 -5.60
CA ALA A 259 13.68 -11.98 -5.44
C ALA A 259 13.12 -11.03 -6.52
N PRO A 260 13.06 -9.71 -6.25
CA PRO A 260 12.55 -8.73 -7.22
C PRO A 260 13.30 -8.78 -8.55
N PRO A 261 12.58 -8.91 -9.70
CA PRO A 261 13.17 -8.85 -11.04
C PRO A 261 13.37 -7.40 -11.53
N ALA A 262 13.99 -7.22 -12.69
CA ALA A 262 14.23 -5.92 -13.30
C ALA A 262 12.96 -5.08 -13.52
N ASN A 263 11.82 -5.74 -13.76
CA ASN A 263 10.50 -5.11 -13.94
C ASN A 263 9.67 -5.06 -12.64
N THR A 264 10.31 -5.15 -11.48
CA THR A 264 9.63 -5.03 -10.19
C THR A 264 8.85 -3.73 -10.07
N LEU A 265 7.69 -3.79 -9.43
CA LEU A 265 6.83 -2.62 -9.20
C LEU A 265 7.20 -1.87 -7.91
N PHE A 266 7.93 -2.51 -7.00
CA PHE A 266 8.25 -1.98 -5.68
C PHE A 266 9.74 -2.08 -5.38
N GLY A 267 10.24 -1.17 -4.54
CA GLY A 267 11.62 -1.17 -4.06
C GLY A 267 12.65 -0.67 -5.08
N LYS A 268 12.24 -0.30 -6.29
CA LYS A 268 13.10 0.22 -7.35
C LYS A 268 13.13 1.75 -7.34
N VAL A 269 14.31 2.33 -7.52
CA VAL A 269 14.54 3.77 -7.70
C VAL A 269 15.48 3.95 -8.88
N ASP A 270 15.08 4.77 -9.85
CA ASP A 270 15.84 4.99 -11.08
C ASP A 270 16.97 6.04 -10.92
N ASP A 271 16.86 6.95 -9.94
CA ASP A 271 17.91 7.94 -9.65
C ASP A 271 19.12 7.25 -9.00
N PRO A 272 20.33 7.32 -9.61
CA PRO A 272 21.52 6.65 -9.10
C PRO A 272 22.02 7.19 -7.75
N ASN A 273 21.58 8.39 -7.31
CA ASN A 273 21.92 8.97 -6.01
C ASN A 273 20.93 8.62 -4.90
N MET A 274 19.86 7.92 -5.25
CA MET A 274 18.78 7.56 -4.34
C MET A 274 18.71 6.04 -4.17
N VAL A 275 18.06 5.61 -3.10
CA VAL A 275 17.78 4.21 -2.80
C VAL A 275 16.37 4.10 -2.23
N ALA A 276 15.69 2.99 -2.50
CA ALA A 276 14.45 2.70 -1.82
C ALA A 276 14.73 2.38 -0.34
N ALA A 277 14.03 3.07 0.55
CA ALA A 277 14.12 2.79 1.97
C ALA A 277 13.47 1.43 2.27
N CYS A 278 14.10 0.68 3.17
CA CYS A 278 13.57 -0.54 3.76
C CYS A 278 13.75 -0.49 5.28
N THR A 279 12.70 -0.89 5.99
CA THR A 279 12.75 -1.11 7.43
C THR A 279 12.25 -2.52 7.74
N ASN A 280 13.00 -3.27 8.55
CA ASN A 280 12.51 -4.56 9.05
C ASN A 280 11.75 -4.33 10.37
N PRO A 281 10.43 -4.51 10.43
CA PRO A 281 9.67 -4.28 11.66
C PRO A 281 10.01 -5.27 12.78
N ALA A 282 10.58 -6.42 12.44
CA ALA A 282 11.03 -7.40 13.43
C ALA A 282 12.45 -7.11 14.00
N ALA A 283 13.23 -6.24 13.33
CA ALA A 283 14.59 -5.86 13.75
C ALA A 283 14.88 -4.40 13.39
N LEU A 284 13.99 -3.50 13.82
CA LEU A 284 14.09 -2.07 13.51
C LEU A 284 15.33 -1.48 14.18
N GLY A 285 16.21 -0.88 13.37
CA GLY A 285 17.49 -0.29 13.80
C GLY A 285 18.71 -1.15 13.55
N GLY A 286 18.54 -2.37 13.04
CA GLY A 286 19.64 -3.25 12.63
C GLY A 286 19.47 -3.75 11.20
N ASN A 287 20.58 -4.19 10.59
CA ASN A 287 20.55 -4.92 9.32
C ASN A 287 20.30 -6.43 9.53
N GLY A 288 19.85 -6.80 10.73
CA GLY A 288 19.65 -8.19 11.12
C GLY A 288 18.35 -8.77 10.61
N SER A 289 18.32 -10.11 10.60
CA SER A 289 17.09 -10.88 10.46
C SER A 289 16.31 -10.84 11.76
N GLY A 290 14.97 -10.83 11.65
CA GLY A 290 14.07 -10.90 12.80
C GLY A 290 12.88 -11.80 12.49
N GLU A 291 12.30 -12.40 13.53
CA GLU A 291 11.11 -13.24 13.41
C GLU A 291 9.88 -12.39 13.10
N LEU A 292 9.13 -12.76 12.06
CA LEU A 292 7.87 -12.16 11.71
C LEU A 292 6.70 -12.79 12.50
N ARG A 293 5.97 -11.96 13.23
CA ARG A 293 4.70 -12.33 13.84
C ARG A 293 3.56 -12.11 12.88
N ALA A 294 3.35 -13.07 11.99
CA ALA A 294 2.30 -13.05 11.01
C ALA A 294 0.93 -13.36 11.64
N TYR A 295 -0.12 -12.70 11.13
CA TYR A 295 -1.51 -13.05 11.38
C TYR A 295 -2.18 -13.27 10.02
N LEU A 296 -2.44 -14.52 9.70
CA LEU A 296 -2.94 -14.98 8.41
C LEU A 296 -4.40 -15.41 8.54
N ASP A 297 -5.20 -15.19 7.52
CA ASP A 297 -6.59 -15.68 7.50
C ASP A 297 -6.58 -17.21 7.48
N LYS A 298 -7.42 -17.86 8.30
CA LYS A 298 -7.41 -19.31 8.47
C LYS A 298 -7.61 -20.11 7.19
N VAL A 299 -8.32 -19.54 6.21
CA VAL A 299 -8.56 -20.18 4.90
C VAL A 299 -7.64 -19.60 3.81
N GLY A 300 -6.58 -18.87 4.19
CA GLY A 300 -5.63 -18.28 3.24
C GLY A 300 -6.19 -17.12 2.43
N ARG A 301 -7.28 -16.48 2.88
CA ARG A 301 -7.87 -15.31 2.24
C ARG A 301 -6.92 -14.13 2.30
N THR A 302 -6.82 -13.39 1.21
CA THR A 302 -6.07 -12.13 1.14
C THR A 302 -7.00 -10.93 1.00
N ILE A 303 -6.44 -9.75 0.83
CA ILE A 303 -7.22 -8.52 0.63
C ILE A 303 -8.07 -8.53 -0.65
N THR A 304 -7.70 -9.34 -1.65
CA THR A 304 -8.37 -9.39 -2.96
C THR A 304 -8.79 -10.80 -3.38
N SER A 305 -8.43 -11.84 -2.63
CA SER A 305 -8.76 -13.21 -2.99
C SER A 305 -9.56 -13.92 -1.90
N THR A 306 -10.45 -14.80 -2.35
CA THR A 306 -11.14 -15.77 -1.51
C THR A 306 -10.46 -17.11 -1.73
N ALA A 307 -9.46 -17.45 -0.90
CA ALA A 307 -8.86 -18.77 -0.95
C ALA A 307 -9.80 -19.82 -0.35
N GLY A 308 -9.66 -21.06 -0.77
CA GLY A 308 -10.35 -22.19 -0.18
C GLY A 308 -9.75 -22.63 1.16
N PRO A 309 -10.38 -23.55 1.89
CA PRO A 309 -9.83 -24.14 3.08
C PRO A 309 -8.44 -24.72 2.81
N LYS A 310 -7.52 -24.51 3.76
CA LYS A 310 -6.15 -24.97 3.69
C LYS A 310 -5.80 -25.61 5.04
N PRO A 311 -5.23 -26.83 5.08
CA PRO A 311 -4.70 -27.36 6.32
C PRO A 311 -3.50 -26.51 6.77
N TRP A 312 -3.33 -26.33 8.06
CA TRP A 312 -2.18 -25.61 8.65
C TRP A 312 -1.20 -26.56 9.33
N VAL A 313 -1.67 -27.76 9.66
CA VAL A 313 -0.87 -28.82 10.28
C VAL A 313 -1.24 -30.18 9.67
N VAL A 314 -0.32 -31.12 9.73
CA VAL A 314 -0.51 -32.51 9.29
C VAL A 314 -0.18 -33.43 10.46
N PRO A 315 -1.12 -34.33 10.92
CA PRO A 315 -2.50 -34.42 10.43
C PRO A 315 -3.34 -33.17 10.69
N GLU A 316 -4.34 -32.93 9.84
CA GLU A 316 -5.20 -31.76 9.96
C GLU A 316 -5.90 -31.70 11.33
N GLN A 317 -5.89 -30.52 11.93
CA GLN A 317 -6.58 -30.22 13.17
C GLN A 317 -7.61 -29.10 12.94
N PRO A 318 -8.77 -29.11 13.60
CA PRO A 318 -9.80 -28.09 13.44
C PRO A 318 -9.33 -26.75 13.99
N ILE A 319 -9.51 -25.69 13.20
CA ILE A 319 -9.25 -24.30 13.59
C ILE A 319 -10.58 -23.54 13.61
N ASP A 320 -11.03 -23.14 14.80
CA ASP A 320 -12.29 -22.45 15.03
C ASP A 320 -12.17 -20.92 15.06
N THR A 321 -10.93 -20.39 15.08
CA THR A 321 -10.67 -18.95 15.07
C THR A 321 -10.57 -18.39 13.65
N PRO A 322 -10.84 -17.08 13.43
CA PRO A 322 -10.70 -16.50 12.09
C PRO A 322 -9.25 -16.34 11.64
N TRP A 323 -8.28 -16.38 12.56
CA TRP A 323 -6.86 -16.11 12.28
C TRP A 323 -5.96 -17.22 12.76
N VAL A 324 -4.81 -17.34 12.07
CA VAL A 324 -3.72 -18.26 12.41
C VAL A 324 -2.42 -17.45 12.53
N SER A 325 -1.60 -17.83 13.50
CA SER A 325 -0.20 -17.39 13.65
C SER A 325 0.71 -18.60 13.76
N VAL A 326 1.88 -18.51 13.13
CA VAL A 326 2.85 -19.63 13.01
C VAL A 326 4.24 -19.18 13.49
N PRO A 327 4.45 -18.99 14.80
CA PRO A 327 5.71 -18.49 15.35
C PRO A 327 6.91 -19.33 14.90
N GLY A 328 8.03 -18.66 14.59
CA GLY A 328 9.27 -19.30 14.13
C GLY A 328 9.27 -19.75 12.67
N LEU A 329 8.12 -19.75 11.97
CA LEU A 329 8.08 -20.18 10.56
C LEU A 329 8.67 -19.10 9.62
N LEU A 330 8.54 -17.83 9.95
CA LEU A 330 8.92 -16.72 9.09
C LEU A 330 9.96 -15.82 9.74
N THR A 331 11.01 -15.49 9.00
CA THR A 331 11.92 -14.38 9.34
C THR A 331 12.04 -13.43 8.17
N ALA A 332 12.49 -12.20 8.46
CA ALA A 332 12.75 -11.24 7.42
C ALA A 332 13.99 -10.39 7.71
N ARG A 333 14.57 -9.86 6.63
CA ARG A 333 15.62 -8.83 6.67
C ARG A 333 15.45 -7.86 5.51
N CYS A 334 15.94 -6.64 5.64
CA CYS A 334 16.11 -5.78 4.47
C CYS A 334 17.24 -6.31 3.60
N ALA A 335 16.98 -6.49 2.31
CA ALA A 335 17.93 -6.98 1.32
C ALA A 335 17.94 -6.04 0.10
N THR A 336 19.05 -6.05 -0.64
CA THR A 336 19.21 -5.30 -1.88
C THR A 336 19.79 -6.24 -2.92
N ASN A 337 19.20 -6.23 -4.13
CA ASN A 337 19.77 -6.83 -5.31
C ASN A 337 20.05 -5.75 -6.38
N GLU A 338 20.40 -6.14 -7.60
CA GLU A 338 20.67 -5.21 -8.70
C GLU A 338 19.46 -4.36 -9.13
N HIS A 339 18.24 -4.73 -8.72
CA HIS A 339 16.99 -4.13 -9.17
C HIS A 339 16.25 -3.35 -8.09
N ALA A 340 16.35 -3.75 -6.81
CA ALA A 340 15.51 -3.22 -5.74
C ALA A 340 16.12 -3.36 -4.35
N THR A 341 15.62 -2.54 -3.41
CA THR A 341 15.76 -2.75 -1.96
C THR A 341 14.38 -3.13 -1.40
N TYR A 342 14.30 -4.23 -0.66
CA TYR A 342 13.05 -4.87 -0.26
C TYR A 342 13.18 -5.61 1.07
N LEU A 343 12.05 -6.00 1.66
CA LEU A 343 12.01 -6.92 2.79
C LEU A 343 12.01 -8.36 2.26
N GLU A 344 13.15 -9.04 2.43
CA GLU A 344 13.29 -10.46 2.10
C GLU A 344 12.65 -11.32 3.18
N VAL A 345 11.67 -12.14 2.79
CA VAL A 345 10.94 -13.04 3.69
C VAL A 345 11.42 -14.48 3.46
N ILE A 346 11.88 -15.11 4.52
CA ILE A 346 12.38 -16.48 4.52
C ILE A 346 11.34 -17.36 5.22
N VAL A 347 10.90 -18.43 4.55
CA VAL A 347 10.08 -19.49 5.15
C VAL A 347 11.01 -20.59 5.63
N HIS A 348 10.96 -20.89 6.92
CA HIS A 348 11.77 -21.93 7.55
C HIS A 348 11.02 -23.26 7.55
N GLY A 349 10.98 -23.90 6.37
CA GLY A 349 10.44 -25.25 6.24
C GLY A 349 11.29 -26.28 6.98
N ASN A 350 10.63 -27.17 7.71
CA ASN A 350 11.27 -28.28 8.41
C ASN A 350 10.42 -29.56 8.25
N PRO A 351 10.91 -30.59 7.56
CA PRO A 351 10.15 -31.83 7.37
C PRO A 351 9.73 -32.55 8.67
N ALA A 352 10.38 -32.25 9.80
CA ALA A 352 10.00 -32.77 11.12
C ALA A 352 8.92 -31.91 11.81
N ASP A 353 8.63 -30.73 11.30
CA ASP A 353 7.59 -29.83 11.80
C ASP A 353 6.24 -30.20 11.14
N PRO A 354 5.20 -30.50 11.92
CA PRO A 354 3.91 -30.86 11.33
C PRO A 354 3.15 -29.70 10.68
N ARG A 355 3.63 -28.46 10.81
CA ARG A 355 3.04 -27.29 10.16
C ARG A 355 3.25 -27.33 8.64
N ILE A 356 2.33 -26.71 7.92
CA ILE A 356 2.51 -26.49 6.48
C ILE A 356 3.52 -25.36 6.28
N ASP A 357 4.62 -25.67 5.60
CA ASP A 357 5.75 -24.78 5.34
C ASP A 357 5.49 -23.80 4.18
N GLU A 358 4.25 -23.42 3.98
CA GLU A 358 3.86 -22.58 2.87
C GLU A 358 2.96 -21.42 3.34
N ILE A 359 3.24 -20.24 2.82
CA ILE A 359 2.38 -19.07 2.94
C ILE A 359 1.77 -18.75 1.58
N THR A 360 0.51 -18.37 1.57
CA THR A 360 -0.18 -17.81 0.40
C THR A 360 -0.15 -16.30 0.49
N GLY A 361 -0.33 -15.60 -0.63
CA GLY A 361 -0.41 -14.13 -0.65
C GLY A 361 0.34 -13.49 -1.80
N ASP A 362 0.93 -14.31 -2.65
CA ASP A 362 1.48 -13.84 -3.91
C ASP A 362 0.35 -13.39 -4.84
N VAL A 363 0.57 -12.32 -5.58
CA VAL A 363 -0.33 -11.92 -6.66
C VAL A 363 -0.25 -12.98 -7.77
N GLY A 364 -1.40 -13.38 -8.32
CA GLY A 364 -1.47 -14.43 -9.34
C GLY A 364 -1.68 -15.83 -8.80
N GLY A 365 -1.68 -16.03 -7.49
CA GLY A 365 -1.98 -17.32 -6.83
C GLY A 365 -0.96 -18.40 -7.15
N ALA A 366 -1.38 -19.50 -7.79
CA ALA A 366 -0.53 -20.65 -8.09
C ALA A 366 0.67 -20.34 -9.02
N THR A 367 0.60 -19.24 -9.77
CA THR A 367 1.73 -18.72 -10.56
C THR A 367 2.06 -17.32 -10.08
N PRO A 368 2.99 -17.17 -9.12
CA PRO A 368 3.33 -15.88 -8.55
C PRO A 368 3.81 -14.89 -9.60
N LEU A 369 3.32 -13.66 -9.52
CA LEU A 369 3.84 -12.55 -10.32
C LEU A 369 5.06 -11.97 -9.60
N ALA A 370 6.25 -12.37 -10.03
CA ALA A 370 7.52 -11.99 -9.39
C ALA A 370 7.68 -10.46 -9.24
N SER A 371 7.13 -9.65 -10.15
CA SER A 371 7.18 -8.19 -10.08
C SER A 371 6.37 -7.58 -8.92
N TRP A 372 5.48 -8.35 -8.30
CA TRP A 372 4.63 -7.91 -7.18
C TRP A 372 5.11 -8.44 -5.83
N GLY A 373 5.84 -9.55 -5.77
CA GLY A 373 6.24 -10.21 -4.53
C GLY A 373 5.03 -10.67 -3.69
N LEU A 374 5.16 -10.54 -2.38
CA LEU A 374 4.13 -10.91 -1.39
C LEU A 374 3.14 -9.77 -1.11
N HIS A 375 2.93 -8.89 -2.09
CA HIS A 375 2.20 -7.63 -1.94
C HIS A 375 0.81 -7.78 -1.28
N LEU A 376 0.09 -8.87 -1.54
CA LEU A 376 -1.26 -9.05 -0.98
C LEU A 376 -1.28 -9.27 0.54
N ILE A 377 -0.12 -9.61 1.13
CA ILE A 377 0.01 -9.89 2.57
C ILE A 377 1.14 -9.10 3.24
N ASP A 378 1.68 -8.06 2.61
CA ASP A 378 2.74 -7.22 3.20
C ASP A 378 2.46 -6.89 4.67
N VAL A 379 1.23 -6.47 4.97
CA VAL A 379 0.82 -6.10 6.34
C VAL A 379 0.69 -7.33 7.24
N ASN A 380 0.04 -8.39 6.74
CA ASN A 380 -0.25 -9.60 7.51
C ASN A 380 1.01 -10.32 7.99
N LEU A 381 2.07 -10.32 7.16
CA LEU A 381 3.36 -10.96 7.48
C LEU A 381 4.00 -10.42 8.76
N ALA A 382 3.90 -9.12 8.99
CA ALA A 382 4.53 -8.45 10.11
C ALA A 382 3.52 -7.80 11.07
N MET A 383 2.24 -8.15 11.00
CA MET A 383 1.18 -7.48 11.76
C MET A 383 1.49 -7.37 13.24
N GLY A 384 1.95 -8.46 13.87
CA GLY A 384 2.30 -8.46 15.29
C GLY A 384 3.47 -7.54 15.62
N ASN A 385 4.50 -7.53 14.77
CA ASN A 385 5.65 -6.64 14.94
C ASN A 385 5.23 -5.17 14.78
N LEU A 386 4.39 -4.85 13.80
CA LEU A 386 3.88 -3.48 13.57
C LEU A 386 3.03 -2.99 14.74
N VAL A 387 2.12 -3.82 15.26
CA VAL A 387 1.29 -3.49 16.43
C VAL A 387 2.15 -3.24 17.67
N ASP A 388 3.19 -4.07 17.89
CA ASP A 388 4.12 -3.87 19.01
C ASP A 388 4.94 -2.59 18.86
N LEU A 389 5.41 -2.28 17.65
CA LEU A 389 6.11 -1.02 17.37
C LEU A 389 5.23 0.19 17.66
N VAL A 390 3.97 0.17 17.23
CA VAL A 390 3.01 1.24 17.54
C VAL A 390 2.86 1.41 19.05
N GLY A 391 2.75 0.32 19.82
CA GLY A 391 2.71 0.37 21.27
C GLY A 391 3.99 0.95 21.91
N GLN A 392 5.19 0.61 21.39
CA GLN A 392 6.46 1.17 21.86
C GLN A 392 6.56 2.66 21.53
N GLN A 393 6.20 3.05 20.31
CA GLN A 393 6.22 4.44 19.87
C GLN A 393 5.18 5.30 20.60
N ALA A 394 4.00 4.76 20.93
CA ALA A 394 3.00 5.44 21.75
C ALA A 394 3.57 5.83 23.13
N ARG A 395 4.25 4.89 23.80
CA ARG A 395 4.91 5.14 25.09
C ARG A 395 6.02 6.20 24.97
N ALA A 396 6.85 6.09 23.93
CA ALA A 396 7.93 7.05 23.67
C ALA A 396 7.39 8.46 23.36
N TYR A 397 6.29 8.54 22.61
CA TYR A 397 5.62 9.80 22.32
C TYR A 397 5.02 10.45 23.57
N ALA A 398 4.36 9.68 24.42
CA ALA A 398 3.83 10.16 25.69
C ALA A 398 4.93 10.66 26.64
N ALA A 399 6.10 10.00 26.66
CA ALA A 399 7.24 10.43 27.48
C ALA A 399 7.85 11.78 27.03
N LYS A 400 7.78 12.12 25.74
CA LYS A 400 8.26 13.41 25.20
C LYS A 400 7.33 14.59 25.53
N LYS A 401 6.08 14.34 25.86
CA LYS A 401 5.08 15.38 26.18
C LYS A 401 5.03 15.73 27.67
N ARG A 402 5.73 14.96 28.49
CA ARG A 402 5.90 15.23 29.94
C ARG A 402 7.15 16.09 30.17
#